data_86dc3593f00e23183c2b2bdd1f46fb05
#
_entry.id   86dc3593f00e23183c2b2bdd1f46fb05
#
_cell.length_a   1.000
_cell.length_b   1.000
_cell.length_c   1.000
_cell.angle_alpha   90.00
_cell.angle_beta   90.00
_cell.angle_gamma   90.00
#
_symmetry.space_group_name_H-M   'P 1'
#
loop_
_entity.id
_entity.type
_entity.pdbx_description
1 polymer ?
#
loop_
_entity_poly.entity_id
_entity_poly.type
_entity_poly.pdbx_seq_one_letter_code
_entity_poly.pdbx_strand_id
1 'polypeptide(L)'
;PISLCAINFRVDDNLGYLIRSAACFGAERLYVVGHVPERRRISAASGTLIDYVEIVQFSHPRDFLEHAKKEDLHVVAAELDERARPLSSHHFNFDRHLCLVVGNEESGVPPEIMAAAEILYIKMPGVGFCLNTSHTANIFLYEAARQYEDLESYNPILPVNSRGAQLVIKERKGE
;
A
#
# COMPACT_ATOMS: atom_id res chain seq x y z
N PRO A 1 6.57 -8.60 6.86
CA PRO A 1 6.74 -7.77 5.67
C PRO A 1 5.39 -7.27 5.15
N ILE A 2 5.40 -6.09 4.52
CA ILE A 2 4.22 -5.39 4.03
C ILE A 2 4.41 -5.08 2.55
N SER A 3 3.37 -5.25 1.75
CA SER A 3 3.27 -4.82 0.36
C SER A 3 1.93 -4.13 0.09
N LEU A 4 1.86 -3.44 -1.04
CA LEU A 4 0.64 -2.81 -1.53
C LEU A 4 0.21 -3.45 -2.84
N CYS A 5 -1.08 -3.36 -3.16
CA CYS A 5 -1.62 -3.66 -4.48
C CYS A 5 -2.58 -2.55 -4.92
N ALA A 6 -2.28 -1.94 -6.06
CA ALA A 6 -3.11 -0.93 -6.72
C ALA A 6 -3.90 -1.56 -7.87
N ILE A 7 -5.21 -1.35 -7.89
CA ILE A 7 -6.09 -1.94 -8.90
C ILE A 7 -6.53 -0.88 -9.91
N ASN A 8 -6.06 -1.00 -11.15
CA ASN A 8 -6.52 -0.22 -12.32
C ASN A 8 -6.62 1.30 -12.06
N PHE A 9 -5.59 1.90 -11.46
CA PHE A 9 -5.59 3.33 -11.18
C PHE A 9 -5.72 4.13 -12.47
N ARG A 10 -6.64 5.09 -12.48
CA ARG A 10 -6.88 5.99 -13.62
C ARG A 10 -6.04 7.26 -13.56
N VAL A 11 -5.69 7.68 -12.36
CA VAL A 11 -4.91 8.90 -12.12
C VAL A 11 -3.47 8.50 -11.82
N ASP A 12 -2.56 8.82 -12.73
CA ASP A 12 -1.13 8.48 -12.64
C ASP A 12 -0.49 8.96 -11.33
N ASP A 13 -0.86 10.15 -10.86
CA ASP A 13 -0.35 10.71 -9.61
C ASP A 13 -0.70 9.86 -8.39
N ASN A 14 -1.85 9.19 -8.36
CA ASN A 14 -2.21 8.30 -7.27
C ASN A 14 -1.21 7.13 -7.14
N LEU A 15 -0.74 6.59 -8.27
CA LEU A 15 0.29 5.56 -8.24
C LEU A 15 1.62 6.11 -7.75
N GLY A 16 2.00 7.31 -8.15
CA GLY A 16 3.18 8.01 -7.65
C GLY A 16 3.13 8.23 -6.13
N TYR A 17 2.00 8.68 -5.61
CA TYR A 17 1.79 8.84 -4.16
C TYR A 17 1.86 7.50 -3.43
N LEU A 18 1.33 6.42 -4.02
CA LEU A 18 1.44 5.07 -3.46
C LEU A 18 2.89 4.60 -3.35
N ILE A 19 3.70 4.83 -4.39
CA ILE A 19 5.14 4.52 -4.40
C ILE A 19 5.84 5.27 -3.27
N ARG A 20 5.53 6.57 -3.13
CA ARG A 20 6.10 7.38 -2.05
C ARG A 20 5.74 6.84 -0.68
N SER A 21 4.48 6.51 -0.48
CA SER A 21 3.99 5.96 0.78
C SER A 21 4.61 4.59 1.09
N ALA A 22 4.70 3.71 0.10
CA ALA A 22 5.37 2.42 0.23
C ALA A 22 6.81 2.58 0.70
N ALA A 23 7.58 3.46 0.05
CA ALA A 23 8.95 3.74 0.45
C ALA A 23 9.07 4.34 1.85
N CYS A 24 8.13 5.22 2.25
CA CYS A 24 8.13 5.85 3.57
C CYS A 24 7.80 4.88 4.71
N PHE A 25 6.89 3.95 4.48
CA PHE A 25 6.43 2.99 5.49
C PHE A 25 7.07 1.60 5.40
N GLY A 26 8.11 1.46 4.57
CA GLY A 26 8.87 0.21 4.48
C GLY A 26 8.15 -0.92 3.76
N ALA A 27 7.15 -0.63 2.91
CA ALA A 27 6.56 -1.62 2.04
C ALA A 27 7.55 -1.99 0.92
N GLU A 28 7.85 -3.28 0.79
CA GLU A 28 8.90 -3.76 -0.10
C GLU A 28 8.46 -3.75 -1.57
N ARG A 29 7.19 -4.04 -1.81
CA ARG A 29 6.64 -4.22 -3.16
C ARG A 29 5.34 -3.44 -3.34
N LEU A 30 5.17 -2.98 -4.57
CA LEU A 30 3.91 -2.47 -5.08
C LEU A 30 3.47 -3.35 -6.25
N TYR A 31 2.46 -4.16 -6.02
CA TYR A 31 1.76 -4.88 -7.06
C TYR A 31 0.82 -3.92 -7.79
N VAL A 32 0.81 -3.95 -9.11
CA VAL A 32 -0.09 -3.13 -9.92
C VAL A 32 -0.89 -4.05 -10.84
N VAL A 33 -2.19 -4.07 -10.64
CA VAL A 33 -3.10 -4.73 -11.58
C VAL A 33 -3.57 -3.69 -12.59
N GLY A 34 -3.20 -3.87 -13.85
CA GLY A 34 -3.50 -2.94 -14.92
C GLY A 34 -2.28 -2.20 -15.44
N HIS A 35 -2.48 -0.95 -15.83
CA HIS A 35 -1.46 -0.13 -16.47
C HIS A 35 -0.49 0.49 -15.46
N VAL A 36 0.81 0.39 -15.76
CA VAL A 36 1.86 1.17 -15.08
C VAL A 36 2.26 2.32 -16.02
N PRO A 37 2.06 3.58 -15.63
CA PRO A 37 2.44 4.72 -16.44
C PRO A 37 3.95 4.81 -16.66
N GLU A 38 4.36 5.56 -17.68
CA GLU A 38 5.77 5.88 -17.89
C GLU A 38 6.38 6.52 -16.63
N ARG A 39 7.60 6.14 -16.30
CA ARG A 39 8.34 6.62 -15.14
C ARG A 39 8.27 8.15 -14.95
N ARG A 40 8.41 8.93 -16.04
CA ARG A 40 8.37 10.40 -15.98
C ARG A 40 7.05 10.96 -15.44
N ARG A 41 5.92 10.25 -15.65
CA ARG A 41 4.59 10.68 -15.22
C ARG A 41 4.37 10.50 -13.73
N ILE A 42 4.96 9.46 -13.15
CA ILE A 42 4.81 9.13 -11.73
C ILE A 42 5.97 9.64 -10.88
N SER A 43 7.07 10.08 -11.50
CA SER A 43 8.31 10.47 -10.81
C SER A 43 8.12 11.68 -9.89
N ALA A 44 7.38 12.69 -10.31
CA ALA A 44 7.14 13.88 -9.49
C ALA A 44 6.33 13.55 -8.23
N ALA A 45 5.23 12.81 -8.36
CA ALA A 45 4.38 12.40 -7.25
C ALA A 45 5.07 11.40 -6.31
N SER A 46 5.93 10.53 -6.85
CA SER A 46 6.72 9.58 -6.03
C SER A 46 7.85 10.26 -5.24
N GLY A 47 8.14 11.53 -5.49
CA GLY A 47 9.22 12.24 -4.83
C GLY A 47 10.60 11.61 -5.06
N THR A 48 10.84 11.05 -6.25
CA THR A 48 12.06 10.33 -6.64
C THR A 48 12.29 8.99 -5.91
N LEU A 49 11.30 8.48 -5.18
CA LEU A 49 11.43 7.24 -4.41
C LEU A 49 11.08 5.97 -5.20
N ILE A 50 10.82 6.08 -6.49
CA ILE A 50 10.44 4.96 -7.36
C ILE A 50 11.48 3.83 -7.39
N ASP A 51 12.75 4.13 -7.20
CA ASP A 51 13.84 3.14 -7.20
C ASP A 51 13.95 2.34 -5.89
N TYR A 52 13.18 2.72 -4.88
CA TYR A 52 13.19 2.05 -3.56
C TYR A 52 12.05 1.07 -3.36
N VAL A 53 11.16 0.95 -4.35
CA VAL A 53 10.00 0.06 -4.29
C VAL A 53 10.02 -0.83 -5.53
N GLU A 54 9.95 -2.13 -5.34
CA GLU A 54 9.80 -3.08 -6.44
C GLU A 54 8.38 -3.01 -6.98
N ILE A 55 8.22 -2.70 -8.27
CA ILE A 55 6.91 -2.68 -8.94
C ILE A 55 6.74 -3.99 -9.71
N VAL A 56 5.69 -4.73 -9.40
CA VAL A 56 5.32 -5.98 -10.06
C VAL A 56 3.95 -5.80 -10.71
N GLN A 57 3.89 -5.90 -12.04
CA GLN A 57 2.68 -5.67 -12.81
C GLN A 57 1.95 -6.97 -13.17
N PHE A 58 0.63 -6.94 -13.08
CA PHE A 58 -0.28 -7.97 -13.56
C PHE A 58 -1.30 -7.38 -14.53
N SER A 59 -1.66 -8.12 -15.56
CA SER A 59 -2.67 -7.67 -16.53
C SER A 59 -4.09 -7.79 -15.97
N HIS A 60 -4.35 -8.80 -15.16
CA HIS A 60 -5.68 -9.10 -14.62
C HIS A 60 -5.66 -9.40 -13.11
N PRO A 61 -6.76 -9.13 -12.40
CA PRO A 61 -6.90 -9.46 -10.98
C PRO A 61 -6.64 -10.94 -10.67
N ARG A 62 -7.05 -11.83 -11.56
CA ARG A 62 -6.82 -13.27 -11.42
C ARG A 62 -5.33 -13.62 -11.35
N ASP A 63 -4.51 -13.00 -12.18
CA ASP A 63 -3.07 -13.27 -12.23
C ASP A 63 -2.39 -12.82 -10.92
N PHE A 64 -2.84 -11.69 -10.36
CA PHE A 64 -2.43 -11.25 -9.03
C PHE A 64 -2.86 -12.25 -7.95
N LEU A 65 -4.10 -12.75 -7.98
CA LEU A 65 -4.59 -13.71 -6.99
C LEU A 65 -3.83 -15.05 -7.05
N GLU A 66 -3.49 -15.53 -8.24
CA GLU A 66 -2.65 -16.72 -8.42
C GLU A 66 -1.25 -16.50 -7.80
N HIS A 67 -0.66 -15.33 -8.04
CA HIS A 67 0.60 -14.93 -7.41
C HIS A 67 0.48 -14.84 -5.89
N ALA A 68 -0.55 -14.16 -5.39
CA ALA A 68 -0.81 -14.00 -3.96
C ALA A 68 -0.93 -15.36 -3.25
N LYS A 69 -1.62 -16.32 -3.87
CA LYS A 69 -1.73 -17.69 -3.36
C LYS A 69 -0.39 -18.41 -3.35
N LYS A 70 0.41 -18.28 -4.42
CA LYS A 70 1.73 -18.90 -4.55
C LYS A 70 2.72 -18.39 -3.51
N GLU A 71 2.70 -17.07 -3.26
CA GLU A 71 3.58 -16.41 -2.30
C GLU A 71 3.01 -16.39 -0.87
N ASP A 72 1.88 -17.06 -0.64
CA ASP A 72 1.16 -17.10 0.64
C ASP A 72 0.90 -15.72 1.25
N LEU A 73 0.47 -14.76 0.41
CA LEU A 73 0.15 -13.41 0.88
C LEU A 73 -1.13 -13.40 1.72
N HIS A 74 -1.13 -12.64 2.81
CA HIS A 74 -2.34 -12.26 3.52
C HIS A 74 -2.94 -11.03 2.86
N VAL A 75 -3.94 -11.23 2.02
CA VAL A 75 -4.58 -10.15 1.24
C VAL A 75 -5.64 -9.46 2.07
N VAL A 76 -5.49 -8.14 2.26
CA VAL A 76 -6.43 -7.28 2.98
C VAL A 76 -6.88 -6.16 2.05
N ALA A 77 -8.17 -6.10 1.74
CA ALA A 77 -8.77 -5.08 0.88
C ALA A 77 -9.35 -3.92 1.70
N ALA A 78 -8.99 -2.69 1.30
CA ALA A 78 -9.58 -1.46 1.82
C ALA A 78 -10.85 -1.13 1.03
N GLU A 79 -12.02 -1.50 1.56
CA GLU A 79 -13.31 -1.31 0.86
C GLU A 79 -14.48 -1.25 1.84
N LEU A 80 -15.60 -0.65 1.40
CA LEU A 80 -16.89 -0.71 2.09
C LEU A 80 -17.66 -1.92 1.61
N ASP A 81 -17.95 -2.85 2.52
CA ASP A 81 -18.68 -4.09 2.26
C ASP A 81 -19.41 -4.53 3.53
N GLU A 82 -20.48 -5.31 3.40
CA GLU A 82 -21.23 -5.82 4.56
C GLU A 82 -20.37 -6.70 5.48
N ARG A 83 -19.35 -7.36 4.94
CA ARG A 83 -18.40 -8.20 5.67
C ARG A 83 -17.23 -7.42 6.27
N ALA A 84 -17.11 -6.12 5.93
CA ALA A 84 -15.97 -5.31 6.33
C ALA A 84 -15.93 -5.06 7.83
N ARG A 85 -14.74 -5.14 8.40
CA ARG A 85 -14.47 -4.79 9.80
C ARG A 85 -13.73 -3.45 9.88
N PRO A 86 -13.90 -2.68 10.97
CA PRO A 86 -13.21 -1.41 11.09
C PRO A 86 -11.70 -1.60 11.29
N LEU A 87 -10.91 -0.87 10.52
CA LEU A 87 -9.45 -0.84 10.63
C LEU A 87 -8.98 -0.47 12.05
N SER A 88 -9.68 0.46 12.71
CA SER A 88 -9.31 0.99 14.03
C SER A 88 -9.31 -0.02 15.17
N SER A 89 -9.94 -1.17 14.99
CA SER A 89 -10.00 -2.27 15.98
C SER A 89 -9.41 -3.57 15.43
N HIS A 90 -8.77 -3.50 14.27
CA HIS A 90 -8.17 -4.68 13.64
C HIS A 90 -6.72 -4.88 14.12
N HIS A 91 -6.34 -6.13 14.31
CA HIS A 91 -4.96 -6.53 14.57
C HIS A 91 -4.49 -7.37 13.39
N PHE A 92 -3.49 -6.85 12.66
CA PHE A 92 -2.91 -7.56 11.53
C PHE A 92 -2.12 -8.79 12.00
N ASN A 93 -2.25 -9.88 11.27
CA ASN A 93 -1.39 -11.05 11.45
C ASN A 93 -0.20 -10.94 10.50
N PHE A 94 1.00 -10.85 11.06
CA PHE A 94 2.26 -10.75 10.31
C PHE A 94 3.02 -12.08 10.20
N ASP A 95 2.41 -13.22 10.56
CA ASP A 95 2.97 -14.55 10.30
C ASP A 95 3.08 -14.82 8.79
N ARG A 96 2.24 -14.15 8.02
CA ARG A 96 2.25 -14.13 6.56
C ARG A 96 2.61 -12.74 6.05
N HIS A 97 3.12 -12.65 4.83
CA HIS A 97 3.38 -11.37 4.17
C HIS A 97 2.06 -10.62 3.92
N LEU A 98 1.88 -9.49 4.57
CA LEU A 98 0.67 -8.66 4.43
C LEU A 98 0.67 -7.94 3.07
N CYS A 99 -0.43 -8.04 2.33
CA CYS A 99 -0.66 -7.30 1.10
C CYS A 99 -1.92 -6.45 1.21
N LEU A 100 -1.76 -5.13 1.29
CA LEU A 100 -2.86 -4.17 1.37
C LEU A 100 -3.32 -3.79 -0.03
N VAL A 101 -4.59 -4.05 -0.34
CA VAL A 101 -5.18 -3.79 -1.66
C VAL A 101 -6.06 -2.55 -1.60
N VAL A 102 -5.81 -1.61 -2.52
CA VAL A 102 -6.65 -0.44 -2.75
C VAL A 102 -7.22 -0.46 -4.16
N GLY A 103 -8.48 -0.09 -4.28
CA GLY A 103 -9.24 -0.20 -5.51
C GLY A 103 -9.06 0.99 -6.46
N ASN A 104 -9.64 0.82 -7.64
CA ASN A 104 -9.83 1.87 -8.62
C ASN A 104 -10.66 3.03 -8.04
N GLU A 105 -10.39 4.25 -8.49
CA GLU A 105 -11.02 5.47 -7.97
C GLU A 105 -12.54 5.51 -8.18
N GLU A 106 -13.07 4.79 -9.17
CA GLU A 106 -14.51 4.77 -9.49
C GLU A 106 -15.17 3.43 -9.13
N SER A 107 -14.52 2.31 -9.48
CA SER A 107 -15.11 0.96 -9.37
C SER A 107 -14.69 0.20 -8.09
N GLY A 108 -13.74 0.73 -7.33
CA GLY A 108 -13.26 0.07 -6.12
C GLY A 108 -12.45 -1.20 -6.36
N VAL A 109 -12.49 -2.11 -5.40
CA VAL A 109 -11.79 -3.40 -5.48
C VAL A 109 -12.67 -4.43 -6.21
N PRO A 110 -12.14 -5.16 -7.22
CA PRO A 110 -12.90 -6.16 -7.96
C PRO A 110 -13.49 -7.25 -7.07
N PRO A 111 -14.71 -7.77 -7.39
CA PRO A 111 -15.39 -8.79 -6.59
C PRO A 111 -14.54 -10.06 -6.35
N GLU A 112 -13.76 -10.48 -7.32
CA GLU A 112 -12.89 -11.65 -7.21
C GLU A 112 -11.77 -11.47 -6.18
N ILE A 113 -11.22 -10.27 -6.04
CA ILE A 113 -10.26 -9.93 -4.98
C ILE A 113 -10.97 -9.83 -3.64
N MET A 114 -12.15 -9.19 -3.61
CA MET A 114 -12.97 -9.10 -2.40
C MET A 114 -13.34 -10.48 -1.83
N ALA A 115 -13.61 -11.45 -2.71
CA ALA A 115 -13.93 -12.83 -2.30
C ALA A 115 -12.74 -13.56 -1.64
N ALA A 116 -11.51 -13.19 -2.01
CA ALA A 116 -10.27 -13.81 -1.53
C ALA A 116 -9.59 -13.02 -0.39
N ALA A 117 -10.06 -11.82 -0.09
CA ALA A 117 -9.45 -10.90 0.86
C ALA A 117 -10.20 -10.84 2.18
N GLU A 118 -9.48 -10.51 3.24
CA GLU A 118 -10.06 -9.87 4.41
C GLU A 118 -10.41 -8.43 4.07
N ILE A 119 -11.60 -7.94 4.48
CA ILE A 119 -12.07 -6.61 4.09
C ILE A 119 -12.11 -5.72 5.31
N LEU A 120 -11.44 -4.58 5.21
CA LEU A 120 -11.41 -3.58 6.27
C LEU A 120 -11.84 -2.22 5.74
N TYR A 121 -12.46 -1.42 6.61
CA TYR A 121 -12.86 -0.05 6.28
C TYR A 121 -12.38 0.97 7.30
N ILE A 122 -12.26 2.22 6.86
CA ILE A 122 -11.96 3.36 7.72
C ILE A 122 -13.27 3.94 8.24
N LYS A 123 -13.43 4.05 9.56
CA LYS A 123 -14.54 4.79 10.15
C LYS A 123 -14.36 6.28 9.89
N MET A 124 -15.30 6.87 9.17
CA MET A 124 -15.30 8.30 8.83
C MET A 124 -16.53 8.98 9.42
N PRO A 125 -16.39 9.80 10.47
CA PRO A 125 -17.53 10.43 11.14
C PRO A 125 -18.08 11.64 10.41
N GLY A 126 -17.45 12.07 9.32
CA GLY A 126 -17.88 13.20 8.50
C GLY A 126 -18.96 12.84 7.49
N VAL A 127 -19.35 13.82 6.67
CA VAL A 127 -20.37 13.66 5.62
C VAL A 127 -19.83 12.98 4.36
N GLY A 128 -18.53 12.88 4.20
CA GLY A 128 -17.89 12.17 3.09
C GLY A 128 -17.98 10.66 3.28
N PHE A 129 -18.16 9.94 2.19
CA PHE A 129 -18.31 8.47 2.22
C PHE A 129 -17.11 7.73 1.60
N CYS A 130 -16.19 8.43 0.96
CA CYS A 130 -14.95 7.85 0.42
C CYS A 130 -13.78 8.82 0.51
N LEU A 131 -12.58 8.28 0.63
CA LEU A 131 -11.33 8.99 0.50
C LEU A 131 -10.70 8.69 -0.86
N ASN A 132 -9.82 9.58 -1.30
CA ASN A 132 -8.93 9.26 -2.41
C ASN A 132 -8.16 7.96 -2.12
N THR A 133 -7.97 7.13 -3.12
CA THR A 133 -7.37 5.79 -2.97
C THR A 133 -5.95 5.82 -2.40
N SER A 134 -5.13 6.81 -2.76
CA SER A 134 -3.79 6.96 -2.18
C SER A 134 -3.82 7.42 -0.72
N HIS A 135 -4.80 8.23 -0.32
CA HIS A 135 -5.00 8.60 1.08
C HIS A 135 -5.49 7.42 1.92
N THR A 136 -6.40 6.61 1.37
CA THR A 136 -6.82 5.35 2.00
C THR A 136 -5.63 4.44 2.24
N ALA A 137 -4.79 4.24 1.23
CA ALA A 137 -3.59 3.43 1.35
C ALA A 137 -2.62 3.96 2.43
N ASN A 138 -2.46 5.28 2.56
CA ASN A 138 -1.62 5.88 3.60
C ASN A 138 -2.08 5.52 5.01
N ILE A 139 -3.39 5.57 5.26
CA ILE A 139 -3.96 5.25 6.57
C ILE A 139 -3.75 3.76 6.89
N PHE A 140 -3.99 2.88 5.92
CA PHE A 140 -3.77 1.45 6.08
C PHE A 140 -2.30 1.11 6.29
N LEU A 141 -1.40 1.71 5.50
CA LEU A 141 0.04 1.52 5.65
C LEU A 141 0.57 2.00 6.99
N TYR A 142 0.15 3.19 7.43
CA TYR A 142 0.54 3.71 8.74
C TYR A 142 0.11 2.76 9.86
N GLU A 143 -1.15 2.29 9.83
CA GLU A 143 -1.65 1.40 10.85
C GLU A 143 -0.94 0.03 10.83
N ALA A 144 -0.69 -0.53 9.65
CA ALA A 144 0.06 -1.77 9.51
C ALA A 144 1.52 -1.62 10.00
N ALA A 145 2.19 -0.55 9.60
CA ALA A 145 3.57 -0.27 10.02
C ALA A 145 3.65 -0.07 11.54
N ARG A 146 2.69 0.66 12.11
CA ARG A 146 2.62 0.89 13.57
C ARG A 146 2.46 -0.41 14.37
N GLN A 147 1.72 -1.37 13.83
CA GLN A 147 1.54 -2.67 14.48
C GLN A 147 2.72 -3.63 14.23
N TYR A 148 3.41 -3.51 13.10
CA TYR A 148 4.52 -4.36 12.73
C TYR A 148 5.84 -3.96 13.43
N GLU A 149 6.11 -2.66 13.48
CA GLU A 149 7.28 -2.11 14.14
C GLU A 149 6.86 -1.39 15.42
N ASP A 150 7.67 -1.50 16.48
CA ASP A 150 7.53 -0.65 17.65
C ASP A 150 7.97 0.78 17.29
N LEU A 151 7.05 1.56 16.70
CA LEU A 151 7.33 2.94 16.31
C LEU A 151 7.62 3.86 17.50
N GLU A 152 7.28 3.47 18.74
CA GLU A 152 7.62 4.24 19.93
C GLU A 152 9.12 4.15 20.25
N SER A 153 9.76 3.05 19.91
CA SER A 153 11.22 2.89 20.00
C SER A 153 11.97 3.50 18.80
N TYR A 154 11.24 3.85 17.73
CA TYR A 154 11.81 4.42 16.53
C TYR A 154 12.20 5.88 16.76
N ASN A 155 13.51 6.14 16.86
CA ASN A 155 14.05 7.49 16.92
C ASN A 155 14.61 7.87 15.53
N PRO A 156 13.82 8.57 14.69
CA PRO A 156 14.34 9.01 13.41
C PRO A 156 15.42 10.06 13.65
N ILE A 157 16.64 9.75 13.30
CA ILE A 157 17.64 10.80 13.03
C ILE A 157 17.11 11.52 11.80
N LEU A 158 16.34 12.59 12.02
CA LEU A 158 15.87 13.41 10.92
C LEU A 158 17.07 14.12 10.30
N PRO A 159 17.49 13.71 9.10
CA PRO A 159 18.52 14.44 8.41
C PRO A 159 17.93 15.78 7.97
N VAL A 160 18.64 16.84 8.28
CA VAL A 160 18.27 18.22 7.96
C VAL A 160 18.25 18.49 6.44
N ASN A 161 18.59 17.50 5.61
CA ASN A 161 18.61 17.61 4.15
C ASN A 161 18.26 16.29 3.43
N SER A 162 17.89 16.39 2.15
CA SER A 162 17.49 15.25 1.31
C SER A 162 18.54 14.13 1.18
N ARG A 163 19.82 14.41 1.42
CA ARG A 163 20.90 13.40 1.39
C ARG A 163 20.87 12.47 2.61
N GLY A 164 20.40 12.97 3.73
CA GLY A 164 20.29 12.19 4.95
C GLY A 164 19.13 11.18 4.92
N ALA A 165 18.04 11.47 4.23
CA ALA A 165 16.97 10.48 4.01
C ALA A 165 17.50 9.26 3.25
N GLN A 166 18.40 9.46 2.29
CA GLN A 166 19.04 8.35 1.56
C GLN A 166 19.99 7.52 2.45
N LEU A 167 20.63 8.13 3.44
CA LEU A 167 21.48 7.41 4.38
C LEU A 167 20.69 6.51 5.32
N VAL A 168 19.58 7.00 5.86
CA VAL A 168 18.69 6.22 6.73
C VAL A 168 18.12 5.00 5.97
N ILE A 169 17.74 5.15 4.70
CA ILE A 169 17.25 4.04 3.87
C ILE A 169 18.36 3.02 3.58
N LYS A 170 19.61 3.47 3.36
CA LYS A 170 20.74 2.57 3.11
C LYS A 170 21.12 1.75 4.34
N GLU A 171 21.04 2.34 5.53
CA GLU A 171 21.29 1.65 6.79
C GLU A 171 20.22 0.58 7.06
N ARG A 172 18.94 0.85 6.74
CA ARG A 172 17.86 -0.14 6.86
C ARG A 172 17.93 -1.30 5.85
N LYS A 173 18.54 -1.11 4.69
CA LYS A 173 18.75 -2.16 3.68
C LYS A 173 20.05 -2.94 3.85
N GLY A 174 20.92 -2.54 4.78
CA GLY A 174 22.20 -3.16 5.07
C GLY A 174 22.19 -4.08 6.30
N GLU A 175 21.04 -4.23 6.94
CA GLU A 175 20.74 -5.26 7.94
C GLU A 175 19.91 -6.36 7.25
#